data_be25b08367524c2c81118d0826531bf8
#
_entry.id   be25b08367524c2c81118d0826531bf8
#
_cell.length_a   1.000
_cell.length_b   1.000
_cell.length_c   1.000
_cell.angle_alpha   90.00
_cell.angle_beta   90.00
_cell.angle_gamma   90.00
#
_symmetry.space_group_name_H-M   'P 1'
#
loop_
_entity.id
_entity.type
_entity.pdbx_description
1 polymer ?
#
loop_
_entity_poly.entity_id
_entity_poly.type
_entity_poly.pdbx_seq_one_letter_code
_entity_poly.pdbx_strand_id
1 'polypeptide(L)'
;AAFGLVAVLVGLGYKASLVPFHFWAPDAYEGAPVSVAAFLSIVPKVGAVFAIAQLSRDLPAETGWPLAVAALAVLSMTYGNLAALVQENVVRLLAYSSIAQSGYFLLGVVALGESGLAVRSLVVFAAAYAAMNLGAFAIVLLAGRTLRDFAGLGRSRPAAGAAMVVFLISLVGIPPLGGFVGKLLLFGAAIDAGFIWLAVVGILNSVVSLAV
;
A
#
# COMPACT_ATOMS: atom_id res chain seq x y z
N ALA A 1 -19.61 19.90 9.80
CA ALA A 1 -18.44 19.02 10.09
C ALA A 1 -18.39 17.80 9.15
N ALA A 2 -19.47 16.97 9.04
CA ALA A 2 -19.46 15.75 8.23
C ALA A 2 -19.13 15.96 6.73
N PHE A 3 -19.72 16.96 6.10
CA PHE A 3 -19.44 17.28 4.69
C PHE A 3 -17.96 17.65 4.45
N GLY A 4 -17.36 18.43 5.35
CA GLY A 4 -15.95 18.78 5.26
C GLY A 4 -15.04 17.56 5.42
N LEU A 5 -15.35 16.65 6.34
CA LEU A 5 -14.62 15.40 6.51
C LEU A 5 -14.67 14.53 5.24
N VAL A 6 -15.85 14.36 4.66
CA VAL A 6 -16.02 13.61 3.41
C VAL A 6 -15.20 14.25 2.28
N ALA A 7 -15.28 15.57 2.11
CA ALA A 7 -14.53 16.28 1.06
C ALA A 7 -13.02 16.10 1.21
N VAL A 8 -12.48 16.16 2.43
CA VAL A 8 -11.05 15.96 2.71
C VAL A 8 -10.66 14.49 2.47
N LEU A 9 -11.47 13.53 2.92
CA LEU A 9 -11.19 12.10 2.67
C LEU A 9 -11.22 11.78 1.17
N VAL A 10 -12.11 12.40 0.38
CA VAL A 10 -12.12 12.27 -1.08
C VAL A 10 -10.83 12.81 -1.69
N GLY A 11 -10.42 14.04 -1.32
CA GLY A 11 -9.23 14.68 -1.89
C GLY A 11 -7.93 13.95 -1.52
N LEU A 12 -7.75 13.62 -0.25
CA LEU A 12 -6.58 12.86 0.22
C LEU A 12 -6.63 11.40 -0.25
N GLY A 13 -7.82 10.80 -0.30
CA GLY A 13 -8.06 9.47 -0.83
C GLY A 13 -7.70 9.37 -2.32
N TYR A 14 -8.05 10.37 -3.12
CA TYR A 14 -7.61 10.48 -4.51
C TYR A 14 -6.09 10.51 -4.59
N LYS A 15 -5.42 11.37 -3.79
CA LYS A 15 -3.96 11.47 -3.79
C LYS A 15 -3.27 10.20 -3.30
N ALA A 16 -3.83 9.49 -2.32
CA ALA A 16 -3.36 8.20 -1.83
C ALA A 16 -3.74 7.03 -2.74
N SER A 17 -4.53 7.27 -3.78
CA SER A 17 -5.11 6.24 -4.67
C SER A 17 -5.95 5.22 -3.90
N LEU A 18 -6.75 5.66 -2.93
CA LEU A 18 -7.67 4.78 -2.21
C LEU A 18 -8.91 4.47 -3.05
N VAL A 19 -9.44 3.28 -2.93
CA VAL A 19 -10.71 2.92 -3.56
C VAL A 19 -11.86 3.65 -2.82
N PRO A 20 -12.77 4.34 -3.56
CA PRO A 20 -12.98 4.32 -5.01
C PRO A 20 -12.21 5.37 -5.83
N PHE A 21 -11.36 6.17 -5.26
CA PHE A 21 -10.71 7.32 -5.91
C PHE A 21 -9.40 6.99 -6.65
N HIS A 22 -9.11 5.71 -6.91
CA HIS A 22 -7.85 5.17 -7.41
C HIS A 22 -7.64 5.18 -8.92
N PHE A 23 -8.69 5.46 -9.72
CA PHE A 23 -8.75 5.25 -11.18
C PHE A 23 -7.56 5.81 -11.96
N TRP A 24 -7.03 6.94 -11.52
CA TRP A 24 -5.93 7.61 -12.19
C TRP A 24 -4.59 6.86 -12.09
N ALA A 25 -4.37 6.09 -11.02
CA ALA A 25 -3.04 5.59 -10.69
C ALA A 25 -2.54 4.51 -11.67
N PRO A 26 -3.30 3.47 -12.05
CA PRO A 26 -2.83 2.47 -13.01
C PRO A 26 -2.47 3.07 -14.36
N ASP A 27 -3.30 3.97 -14.88
CA ASP A 27 -3.10 4.57 -16.20
C ASP A 27 -1.96 5.60 -16.18
N ALA A 28 -1.87 6.41 -15.13
CA ALA A 28 -0.77 7.36 -14.94
C ALA A 28 0.58 6.66 -14.80
N TYR A 29 0.65 5.52 -14.08
CA TYR A 29 1.91 4.79 -13.93
C TYR A 29 2.32 4.12 -15.23
N GLU A 30 1.38 3.52 -15.95
CA GLU A 30 1.64 2.88 -17.23
C GLU A 30 2.07 3.88 -18.28
N GLY A 31 1.43 5.07 -18.35
CA GLY A 31 1.75 6.12 -19.31
C GLY A 31 3.02 6.92 -18.99
N ALA A 32 3.48 6.92 -17.75
CA ALA A 32 4.65 7.68 -17.33
C ALA A 32 5.97 6.94 -17.59
N PRO A 33 7.12 7.66 -17.62
CA PRO A 33 8.43 7.05 -17.43
C PRO A 33 8.47 6.25 -16.12
N VAL A 34 9.15 5.10 -16.11
CA VAL A 34 9.16 4.19 -14.93
C VAL A 34 9.68 4.88 -13.67
N SER A 35 10.65 5.78 -13.79
CA SER A 35 11.17 6.59 -12.67
C SER A 35 10.12 7.54 -12.09
N VAL A 36 9.25 8.10 -12.94
CA VAL A 36 8.13 8.95 -12.50
C VAL A 36 7.05 8.10 -11.83
N ALA A 37 6.74 6.92 -12.39
CA ALA A 37 5.82 5.96 -11.77
C ALA A 37 6.31 5.54 -10.38
N ALA A 38 7.62 5.26 -10.22
CA ALA A 38 8.24 4.96 -8.93
C ALA A 38 8.05 6.10 -7.91
N PHE A 39 8.28 7.35 -8.31
CA PHE A 39 8.04 8.52 -7.47
C PHE A 39 6.56 8.64 -7.08
N LEU A 40 5.65 8.55 -8.06
CA LEU A 40 4.20 8.65 -7.82
C LEU A 40 3.66 7.56 -6.91
N SER A 41 4.29 6.37 -6.93
CA SER A 41 3.87 5.25 -6.10
C SER A 41 4.14 5.45 -4.61
N ILE A 42 5.05 6.32 -4.22
CA ILE A 42 5.51 6.48 -2.84
C ILE A 42 5.19 7.88 -2.31
N VAL A 43 5.79 8.91 -2.89
CA VAL A 43 5.81 10.24 -2.27
C VAL A 43 4.42 10.84 -2.05
N PRO A 44 3.55 10.93 -3.07
CA PRO A 44 2.22 11.50 -2.86
C PRO A 44 1.34 10.63 -1.96
N LYS A 45 1.51 9.29 -1.99
CA LYS A 45 0.72 8.37 -1.17
C LYS A 45 1.08 8.45 0.29
N VAL A 46 2.37 8.35 0.61
CA VAL A 46 2.85 8.48 1.98
C VAL A 46 2.46 9.86 2.53
N GLY A 47 2.67 10.92 1.76
CA GLY A 47 2.26 12.27 2.17
C GLY A 47 0.76 12.39 2.45
N ALA A 48 -0.10 11.81 1.59
CA ALA A 48 -1.54 11.84 1.79
C ALA A 48 -1.99 11.00 3.01
N VAL A 49 -1.37 9.83 3.22
CA VAL A 49 -1.66 8.99 4.41
C VAL A 49 -1.29 9.72 5.69
N PHE A 50 -0.12 10.35 5.76
CA PHE A 50 0.28 11.12 6.94
C PHE A 50 -0.58 12.37 7.13
N ALA A 51 -1.08 12.99 6.05
CA ALA A 51 -2.06 14.08 6.14
C ALA A 51 -3.40 13.60 6.71
N ILE A 52 -3.91 12.44 6.28
CA ILE A 52 -5.10 11.79 6.87
C ILE A 52 -4.83 11.49 8.35
N ALA A 53 -3.67 10.93 8.68
CA ALA A 53 -3.27 10.61 10.04
C ALA A 53 -3.24 11.85 10.94
N GLN A 54 -2.67 12.95 10.46
CA GLN A 54 -2.64 14.20 11.21
C GLN A 54 -4.05 14.76 11.47
N LEU A 55 -4.89 14.77 10.44
CA LEU A 55 -6.28 15.22 10.56
C LEU A 55 -7.07 14.34 11.54
N SER A 56 -6.87 13.02 11.48
CA SER A 56 -7.60 12.06 12.32
C SER A 56 -7.30 12.20 13.81
N ARG A 57 -6.13 12.73 14.18
CA ARG A 57 -5.76 12.94 15.60
C ARG A 57 -6.62 13.98 16.29
N ASP A 58 -7.11 14.97 15.54
CA ASP A 58 -7.87 16.09 16.08
C ASP A 58 -9.40 15.87 15.95
N LEU A 59 -9.82 14.75 15.36
CA LEU A 59 -11.23 14.43 15.14
C LEU A 59 -11.76 13.50 16.24
N PRO A 60 -12.90 13.83 16.89
CA PRO A 60 -13.55 12.92 17.82
C PRO A 60 -13.99 11.63 17.11
N ALA A 61 -13.78 10.48 17.75
CA ALA A 61 -14.15 9.16 17.19
C ALA A 61 -15.66 9.06 16.88
N GLU A 62 -16.49 9.79 17.64
CA GLU A 62 -17.94 9.87 17.47
C GLU A 62 -18.39 10.43 16.11
N THR A 63 -17.49 11.11 15.37
CA THR A 63 -17.76 11.57 14.00
C THR A 63 -17.86 10.44 12.99
N GLY A 64 -17.54 9.20 13.37
CA GLY A 64 -17.56 8.02 12.52
C GLY A 64 -16.37 7.90 11.55
N TRP A 65 -15.35 8.79 11.68
CA TRP A 65 -14.18 8.74 10.81
C TRP A 65 -13.41 7.41 10.88
N PRO A 66 -13.28 6.73 12.04
CA PRO A 66 -12.53 5.49 12.10
C PRO A 66 -13.16 4.40 11.21
N LEU A 67 -14.49 4.30 11.23
CA LEU A 67 -15.22 3.32 10.40
C LEU A 67 -15.13 3.67 8.91
N ALA A 68 -15.20 4.95 8.54
CA ALA A 68 -15.04 5.40 7.17
C ALA A 68 -13.64 5.06 6.62
N VAL A 69 -12.59 5.31 7.41
CA VAL A 69 -11.20 4.97 7.05
C VAL A 69 -11.00 3.45 6.99
N ALA A 70 -11.60 2.69 7.92
CA ALA A 70 -11.58 1.23 7.88
C ALA A 70 -12.25 0.66 6.62
N ALA A 71 -13.38 1.23 6.20
CA ALA A 71 -14.05 0.83 4.95
C ALA A 71 -13.16 1.10 3.72
N LEU A 72 -12.53 2.28 3.64
CA LEU A 72 -11.57 2.59 2.57
C LEU A 72 -10.37 1.64 2.59
N ALA A 73 -9.89 1.23 3.78
CA ALA A 73 -8.81 0.26 3.94
C ALA A 73 -9.18 -1.09 3.31
N VAL A 74 -10.34 -1.66 3.70
CA VAL A 74 -10.83 -2.95 3.16
C VAL A 74 -10.99 -2.91 1.65
N LEU A 75 -11.67 -1.88 1.15
CA LEU A 75 -11.90 -1.71 -0.29
C LEU A 75 -10.58 -1.63 -1.05
N SER A 76 -9.62 -0.84 -0.55
CA SER A 76 -8.33 -0.63 -1.23
C SER A 76 -7.46 -1.88 -1.20
N MET A 77 -7.37 -2.59 -0.07
CA MET A 77 -6.64 -3.85 0.04
C MET A 77 -7.22 -4.92 -0.88
N THR A 78 -8.54 -5.10 -0.86
CA THR A 78 -9.20 -6.16 -1.60
C THR A 78 -9.19 -5.90 -3.10
N TYR A 79 -9.66 -4.72 -3.51
CA TYR A 79 -9.68 -4.37 -4.93
C TYR A 79 -8.28 -4.32 -5.55
N GLY A 80 -7.33 -3.70 -4.85
CA GLY A 80 -5.95 -3.59 -5.33
C GLY A 80 -5.30 -4.96 -5.58
N ASN A 81 -5.44 -5.89 -4.65
CA ASN A 81 -4.91 -7.25 -4.80
C ASN A 81 -5.62 -8.02 -5.92
N LEU A 82 -6.96 -8.00 -5.97
CA LEU A 82 -7.70 -8.72 -6.99
C LEU A 82 -7.45 -8.18 -8.41
N ALA A 83 -7.37 -6.86 -8.55
CA ALA A 83 -7.09 -6.24 -9.85
C ALA A 83 -5.64 -6.47 -10.31
N ALA A 84 -4.68 -6.62 -9.39
CA ALA A 84 -3.30 -6.94 -9.72
C ALA A 84 -3.14 -8.34 -10.36
N LEU A 85 -3.96 -9.33 -9.94
CA LEU A 85 -3.88 -10.71 -10.44
C LEU A 85 -4.07 -10.87 -11.96
N VAL A 86 -4.76 -9.93 -12.59
CA VAL A 86 -5.09 -9.99 -14.03
C VAL A 86 -4.22 -9.07 -14.90
N GLN A 87 -3.15 -8.51 -14.33
CA GLN A 87 -2.28 -7.58 -15.07
C GLN A 87 -1.12 -8.33 -15.76
N GLU A 88 -0.87 -8.00 -17.02
CA GLU A 88 0.29 -8.47 -17.78
C GLU A 88 1.44 -7.43 -17.81
N ASN A 89 1.12 -6.16 -17.58
CA ASN A 89 2.08 -5.07 -17.46
C ASN A 89 2.54 -4.93 -16.01
N VAL A 90 3.84 -5.14 -15.75
CA VAL A 90 4.42 -5.10 -14.40
C VAL A 90 4.28 -3.73 -13.74
N VAL A 91 4.36 -2.63 -14.51
CA VAL A 91 4.16 -1.27 -13.97
C VAL A 91 2.71 -1.11 -13.50
N ARG A 92 1.75 -1.63 -14.25
CA ARG A 92 0.33 -1.60 -13.90
C ARG A 92 0.03 -2.54 -12.72
N LEU A 93 0.67 -3.71 -12.69
CA LEU A 93 0.62 -4.63 -11.54
C LEU A 93 1.11 -3.94 -10.26
N LEU A 94 2.28 -3.29 -10.31
CA LEU A 94 2.82 -2.52 -9.18
C LEU A 94 1.93 -1.33 -8.79
N ALA A 95 1.20 -0.73 -9.75
CA ALA A 95 0.22 0.32 -9.45
C ALA A 95 -0.94 -0.23 -8.61
N TYR A 96 -1.52 -1.37 -8.98
CA TYR A 96 -2.58 -2.01 -8.20
C TYR A 96 -2.07 -2.54 -6.85
N SER A 97 -0.87 -3.13 -6.82
CA SER A 97 -0.20 -3.47 -5.57
C SER A 97 -0.07 -2.24 -4.66
N SER A 98 0.33 -1.09 -5.21
CA SER A 98 0.46 0.14 -4.43
C SER A 98 -0.88 0.69 -3.92
N ILE A 99 -2.00 0.42 -4.60
CA ILE A 99 -3.36 0.72 -4.11
C ILE A 99 -3.67 -0.17 -2.89
N ALA A 100 -3.36 -1.46 -2.98
CA ALA A 100 -3.52 -2.37 -1.84
C ALA A 100 -2.66 -1.94 -0.63
N GLN A 101 -1.40 -1.55 -0.86
CA GLN A 101 -0.51 -1.08 0.22
C GLN A 101 -1.03 0.22 0.86
N SER A 102 -1.67 1.11 0.08
CA SER A 102 -2.35 2.29 0.66
C SER A 102 -3.46 1.88 1.63
N GLY A 103 -4.18 0.80 1.35
CA GLY A 103 -5.16 0.23 2.28
C GLY A 103 -4.53 -0.28 3.58
N TYR A 104 -3.36 -0.94 3.52
CA TYR A 104 -2.65 -1.36 4.74
C TYR A 104 -2.20 -0.19 5.60
N PHE A 105 -1.75 0.90 5.02
CA PHE A 105 -1.43 2.12 5.79
C PHE A 105 -2.59 2.60 6.64
N LEU A 106 -3.82 2.48 6.14
CA LEU A 106 -5.00 2.96 6.86
C LEU A 106 -5.28 2.17 8.15
N LEU A 107 -4.75 0.95 8.32
CA LEU A 107 -4.84 0.23 9.60
C LEU A 107 -4.12 1.00 10.72
N GLY A 108 -2.95 1.56 10.43
CA GLY A 108 -2.24 2.41 11.39
C GLY A 108 -2.96 3.73 11.63
N VAL A 109 -3.64 4.28 10.62
CA VAL A 109 -4.43 5.52 10.77
C VAL A 109 -5.63 5.29 11.68
N VAL A 110 -6.38 4.21 11.48
CA VAL A 110 -7.57 3.87 12.32
C VAL A 110 -7.18 3.68 13.79
N ALA A 111 -5.96 3.24 14.07
CA ALA A 111 -5.45 3.01 15.41
C ALA A 111 -4.95 4.27 16.14
N LEU A 112 -4.97 5.43 15.48
CA LEU A 112 -4.48 6.67 16.08
C LEU A 112 -5.37 7.11 17.25
N GLY A 113 -4.71 7.46 18.34
CA GLY A 113 -5.38 7.84 19.59
C GLY A 113 -5.63 6.66 20.53
N GLU A 114 -5.77 5.44 20.03
CA GLU A 114 -6.09 4.24 20.79
C GLU A 114 -4.88 3.30 21.02
N SER A 115 -3.91 3.28 20.09
CA SER A 115 -2.73 2.42 20.20
C SER A 115 -1.43 3.22 20.22
N GLY A 116 -0.54 2.91 21.17
CA GLY A 116 0.82 3.42 21.22
C GLY A 116 1.69 2.96 20.03
N LEU A 117 1.28 1.93 19.31
CA LEU A 117 1.97 1.43 18.13
C LEU A 117 1.59 2.17 16.84
N ALA A 118 0.50 2.94 16.81
CA ALA A 118 -0.07 3.52 15.59
C ALA A 118 0.94 4.35 14.78
N VAL A 119 1.55 5.36 15.39
CA VAL A 119 2.54 6.22 14.71
C VAL A 119 3.78 5.41 14.30
N ARG A 120 4.26 4.55 15.20
CA ARG A 120 5.44 3.71 14.93
C ARG A 120 5.19 2.77 13.74
N SER A 121 4.01 2.15 13.66
CA SER A 121 3.63 1.26 12.57
C SER A 121 3.61 1.99 11.22
N LEU A 122 3.04 3.19 11.19
CA LEU A 122 3.00 4.03 9.99
C LEU A 122 4.41 4.39 9.48
N VAL A 123 5.30 4.83 10.38
CA VAL A 123 6.67 5.22 10.01
C VAL A 123 7.49 4.02 9.53
N VAL A 124 7.45 2.90 10.27
CA VAL A 124 8.20 1.69 9.90
C VAL A 124 7.69 1.12 8.58
N PHE A 125 6.36 1.06 8.40
CA PHE A 125 5.80 0.56 7.15
C PHE A 125 6.08 1.50 5.98
N ALA A 126 6.06 2.83 6.17
CA ALA A 126 6.42 3.80 5.13
C ALA A 126 7.86 3.62 4.65
N ALA A 127 8.80 3.46 5.58
CA ALA A 127 10.21 3.23 5.26
C ALA A 127 10.42 1.90 4.50
N ALA A 128 9.81 0.81 5.01
CA ALA A 128 9.87 -0.49 4.35
C ALA A 128 9.24 -0.45 2.95
N TYR A 129 8.04 0.14 2.84
CA TYR A 129 7.32 0.28 1.58
C TYR A 129 8.13 1.08 0.55
N ALA A 130 8.71 2.21 0.96
CA ALA A 130 9.55 3.01 0.07
C ALA A 130 10.74 2.21 -0.47
N ALA A 131 11.46 1.49 0.40
CA ALA A 131 12.62 0.70 -0.01
C ALA A 131 12.25 -0.44 -0.98
N MET A 132 11.24 -1.26 -0.64
CA MET A 132 10.86 -2.40 -1.46
C MET A 132 10.21 -1.98 -2.78
N ASN A 133 9.42 -0.92 -2.78
CA ASN A 133 8.73 -0.47 -3.99
C ASN A 133 9.69 0.23 -4.96
N LEU A 134 10.58 1.12 -4.46
CA LEU A 134 11.65 1.70 -5.30
C LEU A 134 12.55 0.62 -5.87
N GLY A 135 12.90 -0.38 -5.06
CA GLY A 135 13.70 -1.51 -5.51
C GLY A 135 13.02 -2.29 -6.65
N ALA A 136 11.73 -2.60 -6.51
CA ALA A 136 10.95 -3.26 -7.56
C ALA A 136 10.92 -2.43 -8.85
N PHE A 137 10.62 -1.13 -8.78
CA PHE A 137 10.65 -0.25 -9.96
C PHE A 137 12.06 -0.11 -10.58
N ALA A 138 13.12 -0.15 -9.78
CA ALA A 138 14.50 -0.14 -10.29
C ALA A 138 14.77 -1.40 -11.13
N ILE A 139 14.25 -2.56 -10.73
CA ILE A 139 14.38 -3.77 -11.54
C ILE A 139 13.53 -3.69 -12.81
N VAL A 140 12.33 -3.08 -12.75
CA VAL A 140 11.52 -2.83 -13.95
C VAL A 140 12.27 -1.96 -14.98
N LEU A 141 13.04 -0.96 -14.53
CA LEU A 141 13.90 -0.17 -15.42
C LEU A 141 14.97 -1.01 -16.15
N LEU A 142 15.44 -2.09 -15.51
CA LEU A 142 16.48 -2.96 -16.05
C LEU A 142 15.93 -4.10 -16.93
N ALA A 143 14.74 -4.62 -16.60
CA ALA A 143 14.18 -5.80 -17.21
C ALA A 143 13.19 -5.49 -18.33
N GLY A 144 12.33 -4.49 -18.14
CA GLY A 144 11.23 -4.17 -19.05
C GLY A 144 9.90 -4.03 -18.31
N ARG A 145 8.81 -3.82 -19.05
CA ARG A 145 7.50 -3.46 -18.49
C ARG A 145 6.48 -4.60 -18.48
N THR A 146 6.74 -5.69 -19.19
CA THR A 146 5.80 -6.83 -19.31
C THR A 146 6.30 -8.03 -18.52
N LEU A 147 5.40 -8.90 -18.09
CA LEU A 147 5.78 -10.15 -17.41
C LEU A 147 6.73 -11.00 -18.26
N ARG A 148 6.61 -10.94 -19.61
CA ARG A 148 7.47 -11.67 -20.54
C ARG A 148 8.92 -11.19 -20.47
N ASP A 149 9.16 -9.90 -20.19
CA ASP A 149 10.50 -9.33 -20.08
C ASP A 149 11.27 -9.88 -18.87
N PHE A 150 10.56 -10.42 -17.88
CA PHE A 150 11.14 -11.06 -16.70
C PHE A 150 11.46 -12.55 -16.91
N ALA A 151 11.01 -13.13 -18.03
CA ALA A 151 11.30 -14.52 -18.35
C ALA A 151 12.82 -14.72 -18.55
N GLY A 152 13.43 -15.57 -17.72
CA GLY A 152 14.86 -15.83 -17.75
C GLY A 152 15.75 -14.77 -17.08
N LEU A 153 15.19 -13.74 -16.44
CA LEU A 153 15.95 -12.70 -15.72
C LEU A 153 16.92 -13.31 -14.69
N GLY A 154 16.48 -14.34 -13.97
CA GLY A 154 17.33 -15.04 -12.99
C GLY A 154 18.53 -15.76 -13.59
N ARG A 155 18.51 -16.09 -14.91
CA ARG A 155 19.65 -16.68 -15.62
C ARG A 155 20.55 -15.61 -16.24
N SER A 156 19.97 -14.60 -16.89
CA SER A 156 20.71 -13.55 -17.57
C SER A 156 21.31 -12.51 -16.61
N ARG A 157 20.60 -12.19 -15.53
CA ARG A 157 20.99 -11.20 -14.51
C ARG A 157 20.59 -11.70 -13.11
N PRO A 158 21.30 -12.69 -12.54
CA PRO A 158 20.88 -13.39 -11.32
C PRO A 158 20.70 -12.46 -10.11
N ALA A 159 21.54 -11.44 -9.96
CA ALA A 159 21.41 -10.46 -8.88
C ALA A 159 20.11 -9.64 -9.00
N ALA A 160 19.74 -9.21 -10.21
CA ALA A 160 18.51 -8.47 -10.44
C ALA A 160 17.27 -9.37 -10.23
N GLY A 161 17.32 -10.61 -10.69
CA GLY A 161 16.26 -11.59 -10.47
C GLY A 161 16.04 -11.87 -8.97
N ALA A 162 17.12 -12.12 -8.24
CA ALA A 162 17.06 -12.34 -6.79
C ALA A 162 16.53 -11.10 -6.05
N ALA A 163 16.99 -9.89 -6.41
CA ALA A 163 16.51 -8.65 -5.82
C ALA A 163 15.01 -8.44 -6.06
N MET A 164 14.50 -8.71 -7.28
CA MET A 164 13.07 -8.61 -7.56
C MET A 164 12.25 -9.54 -6.69
N VAL A 165 12.68 -10.80 -6.54
CA VAL A 165 12.02 -11.77 -5.66
C VAL A 165 11.99 -11.27 -4.21
N VAL A 166 13.11 -10.74 -3.69
CA VAL A 166 13.18 -10.19 -2.33
C VAL A 166 12.21 -9.02 -2.16
N PHE A 167 12.14 -8.10 -3.12
CA PHE A 167 11.23 -6.97 -3.03
C PHE A 167 9.76 -7.39 -3.09
N LEU A 168 9.40 -8.32 -3.99
CA LEU A 168 8.02 -8.83 -4.10
C LEU A 168 7.61 -9.60 -2.83
N ILE A 169 8.46 -10.50 -2.33
CA ILE A 169 8.21 -11.23 -1.08
C ILE A 169 8.07 -10.26 0.10
N SER A 170 8.85 -9.18 0.11
CA SER A 170 8.73 -8.14 1.13
C SER A 170 7.41 -7.37 1.01
N LEU A 171 6.95 -7.05 -0.20
CA LEU A 171 5.64 -6.40 -0.44
C LEU A 171 4.47 -7.26 0.03
N VAL A 172 4.57 -8.57 -0.16
CA VAL A 172 3.60 -9.54 0.39
C VAL A 172 3.62 -9.53 1.91
N GLY A 173 4.80 -9.40 2.51
CA GLY A 173 4.99 -9.40 3.97
C GLY A 173 5.35 -10.78 4.53
N ILE A 174 6.28 -11.48 3.88
CA ILE A 174 6.83 -12.75 4.37
C ILE A 174 8.04 -12.49 5.27
N PRO A 175 8.14 -13.16 6.47
CA PRO A 175 9.33 -13.08 7.31
C PRO A 175 10.61 -13.55 6.56
N PRO A 176 11.77 -13.00 6.85
CA PRO A 176 12.12 -12.00 7.87
C PRO A 176 12.19 -10.54 7.31
N LEU A 177 11.53 -10.24 6.21
CA LEU A 177 11.69 -9.00 5.46
C LEU A 177 10.97 -7.79 6.10
N GLY A 178 11.39 -6.58 5.73
CA GLY A 178 10.89 -5.33 6.30
C GLY A 178 9.37 -5.11 6.12
N GLY A 179 8.80 -5.58 5.00
CA GLY A 179 7.36 -5.53 4.77
C GLY A 179 6.56 -6.34 5.78
N PHE A 180 7.07 -7.51 6.23
CA PHE A 180 6.47 -8.29 7.30
C PHE A 180 6.46 -7.52 8.62
N VAL A 181 7.61 -6.95 9.02
CA VAL A 181 7.71 -6.19 10.27
C VAL A 181 6.75 -5.01 10.26
N GLY A 182 6.67 -4.29 9.15
CA GLY A 182 5.75 -3.16 9.00
C GLY A 182 4.28 -3.58 9.09
N LYS A 183 3.88 -4.64 8.38
CA LYS A 183 2.51 -5.17 8.44
C LYS A 183 2.16 -5.72 9.82
N LEU A 184 3.07 -6.42 10.47
CA LEU A 184 2.88 -6.94 11.82
C LEU A 184 2.57 -5.81 12.81
N LEU A 185 3.30 -4.70 12.73
CA LEU A 185 3.05 -3.53 13.55
C LEU A 185 1.70 -2.86 13.24
N LEU A 186 1.31 -2.79 11.95
CA LEU A 186 0.01 -2.26 11.54
C LEU A 186 -1.15 -3.12 12.04
N PHE A 187 -1.03 -4.45 11.96
CA PHE A 187 -2.04 -5.37 12.50
C PHE A 187 -2.11 -5.28 14.01
N GLY A 188 -0.97 -5.23 14.70
CA GLY A 188 -0.92 -5.03 16.15
C GLY A 188 -1.61 -3.73 16.56
N ALA A 189 -1.32 -2.62 15.91
CA ALA A 189 -1.96 -1.34 16.18
C ALA A 189 -3.49 -1.40 15.98
N ALA A 190 -3.96 -2.03 14.91
CA ALA A 190 -5.40 -2.18 14.65
C ALA A 190 -6.09 -3.08 15.69
N ILE A 191 -5.42 -4.14 16.16
CA ILE A 191 -5.93 -5.02 17.22
C ILE A 191 -6.03 -4.26 18.54
N ASP A 192 -4.97 -3.53 18.94
CA ASP A 192 -4.95 -2.71 20.16
C ASP A 192 -6.09 -1.67 20.17
N ALA A 193 -6.42 -1.12 19.00
CA ALA A 193 -7.50 -0.16 18.82
C ALA A 193 -8.90 -0.79 18.72
N GLY A 194 -9.03 -2.10 18.94
CA GLY A 194 -10.32 -2.81 18.88
C GLY A 194 -10.81 -3.18 17.46
N PHE A 195 -10.03 -2.89 16.41
CA PHE A 195 -10.35 -3.22 15.01
C PHE A 195 -9.81 -4.61 14.62
N ILE A 196 -10.04 -5.63 15.45
CA ILE A 196 -9.58 -7.01 15.22
C ILE A 196 -10.05 -7.53 13.85
N TRP A 197 -11.31 -7.29 13.50
CA TRP A 197 -11.88 -7.71 12.22
C TRP A 197 -11.12 -7.13 11.02
N LEU A 198 -10.65 -5.86 11.13
CA LEU A 198 -9.91 -5.19 10.07
C LEU A 198 -8.49 -5.80 9.92
N ALA A 199 -7.86 -6.16 11.04
CA ALA A 199 -6.58 -6.88 11.03
C ALA A 199 -6.74 -8.26 10.35
N VAL A 200 -7.82 -9.01 10.66
CA VAL A 200 -8.11 -10.30 10.01
C VAL A 200 -8.29 -10.13 8.50
N VAL A 201 -9.06 -9.15 8.07
CA VAL A 201 -9.23 -8.84 6.63
C VAL A 201 -7.89 -8.48 5.99
N GLY A 202 -7.03 -7.72 6.67
CA GLY A 202 -5.69 -7.39 6.20
C GLY A 202 -4.80 -8.62 6.03
N ILE A 203 -4.82 -9.54 6.99
CA ILE A 203 -4.07 -10.81 6.90
C ILE A 203 -4.54 -11.64 5.72
N LEU A 204 -5.86 -11.80 5.55
CA LEU A 204 -6.42 -12.52 4.41
C LEU A 204 -6.01 -11.90 3.06
N ASN A 205 -6.05 -10.57 2.97
CA ASN A 205 -5.56 -9.85 1.80
C ASN A 205 -4.04 -10.03 1.57
N SER A 206 -3.23 -10.17 2.61
CA SER A 206 -1.81 -10.50 2.46
C SER A 206 -1.60 -11.90 1.88
N VAL A 207 -2.48 -12.86 2.21
CA VAL A 207 -2.46 -14.18 1.59
C VAL A 207 -2.85 -14.11 0.11
N VAL A 208 -3.87 -13.32 -0.24
CA VAL A 208 -4.24 -13.10 -1.66
C VAL A 208 -3.09 -12.47 -2.43
N SER A 209 -2.34 -11.54 -1.82
CA SER A 209 -1.20 -10.90 -2.47
C SER A 209 -0.02 -11.83 -2.78
N LEU A 210 0.00 -13.07 -2.24
CA LEU A 210 0.97 -14.11 -2.63
C LEU A 210 0.78 -14.59 -4.07
N ALA A 211 -0.44 -14.49 -4.60
CA ALA A 211 -0.76 -14.92 -5.96
C ALA A 211 -0.51 -13.81 -7.01
N VAL A 212 -0.17 -12.58 -6.57
CA VAL A 212 0.18 -11.43 -7.40
C VAL A 212 1.68 -11.44 -7.70
#